data_275c3b054ea07bdf2b777abfa81e89a6
#
_entry.id   275c3b054ea07bdf2b777abfa81e89a6
#
_cell.length_a   1.000
_cell.length_b   1.000
_cell.length_c   1.000
_cell.angle_alpha   90.00
_cell.angle_beta   90.00
_cell.angle_gamma   90.00
#
_symmetry.space_group_name_H-M   'P 1'
#
loop_
_entity.id
_entity.type
_entity.pdbx_description
1 polymer ?
#
loop_
_entity_poly.entity_id
_entity_poly.type
_entity_poly.pdbx_seq_one_letter_code
_entity_poly.pdbx_strand_id
1 'polypeptide(L)'
;VTLLEPAPSAAAETAAALERAQSGERVGVGDAAALLRARGDDLGRLFALAGAVRDAGGEASGRAAVITYSRKVFIPLTTLCRDRCHYCVFVDTPSQLRTQHKPVFMSAEQVLAVARQGAALGCKEALLTLGDRPEDRWTEARRWLDEAGYASTLDYVGAMARLITDETGLLAHLNPGVMSFDELVALRPAAPSMGMMLETTSRRLFDEPGQVHHGSPDKDPAVRLRVLEDAGRARIPFTTGVLIGIGETLRDRAESLIALRDSHERHGHVQEVIVQNFRAKPRTAMRDAPDAELLEYVAAVAVARIVL
;
A
#
# COMPACT_ATOMS: atom_id res chain seq x y z
N VAL A 1 7.35 40.70 -31.94
CA VAL A 1 7.87 40.22 -30.64
C VAL A 1 6.66 39.78 -29.86
N THR A 2 6.39 38.48 -29.87
CA THR A 2 5.34 37.88 -29.02
C THR A 2 5.89 37.90 -27.60
N LEU A 3 5.31 38.75 -26.76
CA LEU A 3 5.58 38.73 -25.29
C LEU A 3 5.08 37.40 -24.77
N LEU A 4 5.99 36.53 -24.33
CA LEU A 4 5.64 35.34 -23.55
C LEU A 4 5.00 35.80 -22.24
N GLU A 5 3.76 35.44 -22.01
CA GLU A 5 3.12 35.69 -20.72
C GLU A 5 3.97 35.05 -19.62
N PRO A 6 4.17 35.74 -18.48
CA PRO A 6 4.92 35.16 -17.36
C PRO A 6 4.20 33.90 -16.87
N ALA A 7 4.97 32.84 -16.56
CA ALA A 7 4.41 31.60 -16.01
C ALA A 7 3.58 31.90 -14.73
N PRO A 8 2.40 31.30 -14.57
CA PRO A 8 1.56 31.54 -13.41
C PRO A 8 2.30 31.19 -12.10
N SER A 9 2.01 31.91 -11.04
CA SER A 9 2.56 31.58 -9.72
C SER A 9 2.03 30.23 -9.23
N ALA A 10 2.76 29.53 -8.35
CA ALA A 10 2.31 28.26 -7.77
C ALA A 10 0.93 28.36 -7.08
N ALA A 11 0.61 29.50 -6.49
CA ALA A 11 -0.71 29.77 -5.90
C ALA A 11 -1.80 29.88 -6.99
N ALA A 12 -1.51 30.57 -8.10
CA ALA A 12 -2.45 30.66 -9.22
C ALA A 12 -2.71 29.29 -9.88
N GLU A 13 -1.66 28.45 -10.00
CA GLU A 13 -1.83 27.08 -10.47
C GLU A 13 -2.72 26.23 -9.55
N THR A 14 -2.56 26.37 -8.23
CA THR A 14 -3.38 25.66 -7.24
C THR A 14 -4.84 26.11 -7.29
N ALA A 15 -5.09 27.42 -7.37
CA ALA A 15 -6.44 27.99 -7.50
C ALA A 15 -7.13 27.50 -8.78
N ALA A 16 -6.44 27.52 -9.93
CA ALA A 16 -6.97 27.05 -11.20
C ALA A 16 -7.25 25.54 -11.18
N ALA A 17 -6.39 24.73 -10.55
CA ALA A 17 -6.63 23.31 -10.38
C ALA A 17 -7.85 23.02 -9.49
N LEU A 18 -8.06 23.80 -8.43
CA LEU A 18 -9.26 23.72 -7.59
C LEU A 18 -10.54 24.05 -8.38
N GLU A 19 -10.51 25.10 -9.20
CA GLU A 19 -11.67 25.48 -10.04
C GLU A 19 -12.03 24.37 -11.02
N ARG A 20 -11.05 23.78 -11.72
CA ARG A 20 -11.29 22.63 -12.62
C ARG A 20 -11.83 21.42 -11.87
N ALA A 21 -11.26 21.06 -10.73
CA ALA A 21 -11.75 19.95 -9.93
C ALA A 21 -13.18 20.19 -9.41
N GLN A 22 -13.52 21.43 -9.03
CA GLN A 22 -14.87 21.83 -8.59
C GLN A 22 -15.90 21.80 -9.74
N SER A 23 -15.47 22.07 -10.98
CA SER A 23 -16.35 21.95 -12.16
C SER A 23 -16.57 20.50 -12.60
N GLY A 24 -15.91 19.53 -11.95
CA GLY A 24 -16.02 18.11 -12.29
C GLY A 24 -15.10 17.67 -13.44
N GLU A 25 -14.16 18.52 -13.83
CA GLU A 25 -13.15 18.14 -14.82
C GLU A 25 -12.23 17.06 -14.27
N ARG A 26 -11.80 16.15 -15.16
CA ARG A 26 -10.88 15.07 -14.79
C ARG A 26 -9.52 15.63 -14.37
N VAL A 27 -9.16 15.40 -13.11
CA VAL A 27 -7.87 15.84 -12.55
C VAL A 27 -6.73 15.05 -13.17
N GLY A 28 -5.79 15.76 -13.82
CA GLY A 28 -4.56 15.22 -14.37
C GLY A 28 -3.39 15.28 -13.38
N VAL A 29 -2.22 14.77 -13.80
CA VAL A 29 -0.99 14.78 -12.97
C VAL A 29 -0.61 16.20 -12.56
N GLY A 30 -0.69 17.18 -13.48
CA GLY A 30 -0.38 18.59 -13.22
C GLY A 30 -1.31 19.18 -12.16
N ASP A 31 -2.63 18.95 -12.30
CA ASP A 31 -3.62 19.44 -11.35
C ASP A 31 -3.45 18.79 -9.98
N ALA A 32 -3.29 17.47 -9.94
CA ALA A 32 -3.05 16.75 -8.69
C ALA A 32 -1.79 17.26 -7.96
N ALA A 33 -0.70 17.48 -8.69
CA ALA A 33 0.52 18.06 -8.12
C ALA A 33 0.32 19.50 -7.64
N ALA A 34 -0.52 20.30 -8.31
CA ALA A 34 -0.87 21.66 -7.88
C ALA A 34 -1.75 21.62 -6.62
N LEU A 35 -2.75 20.75 -6.56
CA LEU A 35 -3.63 20.55 -5.40
C LEU A 35 -2.85 20.10 -4.16
N LEU A 36 -1.82 19.24 -4.31
CA LEU A 36 -0.95 18.82 -3.22
C LEU A 36 -0.16 19.98 -2.58
N ARG A 37 -0.01 21.13 -3.30
CA ARG A 37 0.61 22.36 -2.77
C ARG A 37 -0.36 23.23 -1.95
N ALA A 38 -1.65 22.93 -1.92
CA ALA A 38 -2.66 23.76 -1.26
C ALA A 38 -2.29 24.06 0.19
N ARG A 39 -2.38 25.32 0.57
CA ARG A 39 -2.15 25.83 1.93
C ARG A 39 -3.17 26.94 2.24
N GLY A 40 -3.34 27.27 3.51
CA GLY A 40 -4.26 28.34 3.93
C GLY A 40 -5.69 28.11 3.43
N ASP A 41 -6.28 29.13 2.80
CA ASP A 41 -7.66 29.09 2.30
C ASP A 41 -7.87 28.04 1.21
N ASP A 42 -6.87 27.84 0.33
CA ASP A 42 -6.94 26.81 -0.71
C ASP A 42 -6.95 25.39 -0.13
N LEU A 43 -6.28 25.16 1.00
CA LEU A 43 -6.37 23.87 1.71
C LEU A 43 -7.79 23.66 2.29
N GLY A 44 -8.40 24.71 2.81
CA GLY A 44 -9.80 24.68 3.25
C GLY A 44 -10.77 24.34 2.13
N ARG A 45 -10.59 24.95 0.94
CA ARG A 45 -11.36 24.66 -0.27
C ARG A 45 -11.15 23.21 -0.76
N LEU A 46 -9.91 22.73 -0.72
CA LEU A 46 -9.56 21.35 -1.07
C LEU A 46 -10.28 20.34 -0.17
N PHE A 47 -10.31 20.59 1.15
CA PHE A 47 -11.02 19.73 2.09
C PHE A 47 -12.53 19.72 1.87
N ALA A 48 -13.12 20.90 1.60
CA ALA A 48 -14.54 21.01 1.31
C ALA A 48 -14.92 20.19 0.05
N LEU A 49 -14.10 20.31 -1.00
CA LEU A 49 -14.30 19.53 -2.24
C LEU A 49 -14.16 18.03 -1.99
N ALA A 50 -13.10 17.58 -1.33
CA ALA A 50 -12.90 16.16 -1.00
C ALA A 50 -14.05 15.62 -0.12
N GLY A 51 -14.56 16.44 0.82
CA GLY A 51 -15.74 16.12 1.62
C GLY A 51 -16.99 15.93 0.76
N ALA A 52 -17.24 16.84 -0.18
CA ALA A 52 -18.39 16.74 -1.11
C ALA A 52 -18.31 15.50 -1.99
N VAL A 53 -17.12 15.14 -2.52
CA VAL A 53 -16.93 13.92 -3.30
C VAL A 53 -17.20 12.68 -2.45
N ARG A 54 -16.69 12.63 -1.21
CA ARG A 54 -16.99 11.54 -0.27
C ARG A 54 -18.48 11.39 -0.02
N ASP A 55 -19.17 12.49 0.27
CA ASP A 55 -20.58 12.47 0.63
C ASP A 55 -21.44 12.02 -0.56
N ALA A 56 -21.15 12.53 -1.75
CA ALA A 56 -21.81 12.08 -2.98
C ALA A 56 -21.61 10.58 -3.26
N GLY A 57 -20.40 10.06 -3.07
CA GLY A 57 -20.12 8.64 -3.18
C GLY A 57 -20.84 7.80 -2.11
N GLY A 58 -20.94 8.31 -0.88
CA GLY A 58 -21.69 7.71 0.22
C GLY A 58 -23.19 7.62 -0.11
N GLU A 59 -23.77 8.70 -0.61
CA GLU A 59 -25.18 8.74 -1.04
C GLU A 59 -25.45 7.79 -2.20
N ALA A 60 -24.63 7.82 -3.25
CA ALA A 60 -24.74 6.94 -4.41
C ALA A 60 -24.67 5.45 -4.05
N SER A 61 -23.91 5.10 -3.01
CA SER A 61 -23.78 3.72 -2.50
C SER A 61 -24.81 3.34 -1.44
N GLY A 62 -25.77 4.22 -1.09
CA GLY A 62 -26.74 4.02 -0.02
C GLY A 62 -26.13 4.04 1.40
N ARG A 63 -24.95 4.65 1.55
CA ARG A 63 -24.20 4.73 2.82
C ARG A 63 -23.96 6.17 3.26
N ALA A 64 -24.95 7.04 3.07
CA ALA A 64 -24.87 8.42 3.52
C ALA A 64 -24.46 8.51 4.99
N ALA A 65 -23.53 9.41 5.32
CA ALA A 65 -23.00 9.64 6.66
C ALA A 65 -22.35 8.41 7.35
N VAL A 66 -22.02 7.34 6.61
CA VAL A 66 -21.34 6.18 7.15
C VAL A 66 -19.84 6.25 6.84
N ILE A 67 -19.01 6.10 7.87
CA ILE A 67 -17.57 5.88 7.75
C ILE A 67 -17.30 4.44 8.13
N THR A 68 -16.73 3.67 7.21
CA THR A 68 -16.38 2.27 7.46
C THR A 68 -14.97 2.15 8.04
N TYR A 69 -14.75 1.12 8.83
CA TYR A 69 -13.42 0.70 9.24
C TYR A 69 -13.35 -0.83 9.20
N SER A 70 -12.15 -1.36 8.94
CA SER A 70 -11.93 -2.80 8.95
C SER A 70 -11.25 -3.23 10.25
N ARG A 71 -11.89 -4.15 10.97
CA ARG A 71 -11.34 -4.77 12.17
C ARG A 71 -10.60 -6.03 11.75
N LYS A 72 -9.27 -5.93 11.66
CA LYS A 72 -8.38 -7.01 11.19
C LYS A 72 -7.47 -7.48 12.32
N VAL A 73 -7.15 -8.77 12.34
CA VAL A 73 -6.02 -9.29 13.10
C VAL A 73 -4.82 -9.46 12.17
N PHE A 74 -3.65 -8.94 12.59
CA PHE A 74 -2.42 -9.02 11.82
C PHE A 74 -1.65 -10.28 12.15
N ILE A 75 -1.27 -11.05 11.14
CA ILE A 75 -0.53 -12.30 11.28
C ILE A 75 0.74 -12.20 10.43
N PRO A 76 1.88 -11.79 11.04
CA PRO A 76 3.15 -11.68 10.33
C PRO A 76 3.82 -13.04 10.24
N LEU A 77 3.52 -13.83 9.20
CA LEU A 77 4.01 -15.21 9.06
C LEU A 77 5.53 -15.34 9.14
N THR A 78 6.26 -14.34 8.65
CA THR A 78 7.72 -14.22 8.79
C THR A 78 8.13 -12.77 8.80
N THR A 79 9.21 -12.44 9.52
CA THR A 79 9.87 -11.14 9.47
C THR A 79 11.12 -11.13 8.58
N LEU A 80 11.49 -12.27 7.99
CA LEU A 80 12.50 -12.30 6.94
C LEU A 80 11.94 -11.74 5.64
N CYS A 81 12.75 -10.99 4.90
CA CYS A 81 12.39 -10.39 3.63
C CYS A 81 13.61 -10.35 2.69
N ARG A 82 13.40 -10.44 1.39
CA ARG A 82 14.51 -10.23 0.46
C ARG A 82 14.80 -8.76 0.20
N ASP A 83 13.82 -7.86 0.38
CA ASP A 83 13.98 -6.41 0.26
C ASP A 83 14.78 -5.79 1.41
N ARG A 84 15.21 -4.53 1.19
CA ARG A 84 16.02 -3.73 2.12
C ARG A 84 15.49 -2.29 2.23
N CYS A 85 14.17 -2.13 2.28
CA CYS A 85 13.55 -0.80 2.37
C CYS A 85 14.05 -0.04 3.57
N HIS A 86 14.54 1.18 3.36
CA HIS A 86 15.23 1.97 4.41
C HIS A 86 14.34 2.36 5.59
N TYR A 87 13.03 2.38 5.40
CA TYR A 87 12.03 2.73 6.43
C TYR A 87 11.43 1.52 7.16
N CYS A 88 11.70 0.29 6.70
CA CYS A 88 11.01 -0.87 7.23
C CYS A 88 11.57 -1.30 8.59
N VAL A 89 10.69 -1.33 9.60
CA VAL A 89 11.02 -1.75 10.98
C VAL A 89 10.70 -3.21 11.24
N PHE A 90 9.99 -3.86 10.34
CA PHE A 90 9.47 -5.22 10.53
C PHE A 90 10.46 -6.32 10.13
N VAL A 91 11.50 -5.97 9.37
CA VAL A 91 12.45 -6.95 8.85
C VAL A 91 13.51 -7.28 9.88
N ASP A 92 13.63 -8.58 10.18
CA ASP A 92 14.74 -9.16 10.92
C ASP A 92 15.71 -9.88 9.96
N THR A 93 16.96 -10.08 10.42
CA THR A 93 17.92 -11.00 9.80
C THR A 93 17.88 -12.36 10.52
N PRO A 94 18.35 -13.46 9.91
CA PRO A 94 18.43 -14.76 10.60
C PRO A 94 19.19 -14.70 11.93
N SER A 95 20.24 -13.86 12.02
CA SER A 95 20.97 -13.64 13.27
C SER A 95 20.11 -12.98 14.34
N GLN A 96 19.32 -11.97 13.97
CA GLN A 96 18.38 -11.32 14.89
C GLN A 96 17.27 -12.26 15.35
N LEU A 97 16.73 -13.11 14.45
CA LEU A 97 15.76 -14.13 14.84
C LEU A 97 16.33 -15.07 15.90
N ARG A 98 17.55 -15.57 15.70
CA ARG A 98 18.21 -16.44 16.69
C ARG A 98 18.40 -15.75 18.05
N THR A 99 18.88 -14.49 18.05
CA THR A 99 19.08 -13.72 19.29
C THR A 99 17.76 -13.43 20.01
N GLN A 100 16.68 -13.21 19.28
CA GLN A 100 15.35 -12.90 19.81
C GLN A 100 14.49 -14.14 20.08
N HIS A 101 15.01 -15.34 19.82
CA HIS A 101 14.28 -16.61 19.90
C HIS A 101 12.97 -16.60 19.08
N LYS A 102 12.98 -15.92 17.95
CA LYS A 102 11.84 -15.89 17.01
C LYS A 102 11.96 -17.02 16.00
N PRO A 103 10.84 -17.63 15.58
CA PRO A 103 10.85 -18.61 14.50
C PRO A 103 11.16 -17.95 13.14
N VAL A 104 11.64 -18.75 12.20
CA VAL A 104 11.83 -18.32 10.80
C VAL A 104 10.47 -18.02 10.13
N PHE A 105 9.51 -18.92 10.35
CA PHE A 105 8.08 -18.69 10.05
C PHE A 105 7.27 -19.08 11.30
N MET A 106 6.13 -18.44 11.48
CA MET A 106 5.16 -18.89 12.47
C MET A 106 4.69 -20.31 12.12
N SER A 107 4.53 -21.18 13.11
CA SER A 107 3.90 -22.49 12.90
C SER A 107 2.37 -22.36 12.70
N ALA A 108 1.73 -23.37 12.15
CA ALA A 108 0.28 -23.40 11.99
C ALA A 108 -0.46 -23.18 13.33
N GLU A 109 0.06 -23.76 14.44
CA GLU A 109 -0.53 -23.53 15.77
C GLU A 109 -0.39 -22.08 16.23
N GLN A 110 0.75 -21.45 15.98
CA GLN A 110 0.97 -20.03 16.31
C GLN A 110 0.03 -19.13 15.48
N VAL A 111 -0.12 -19.42 14.19
CA VAL A 111 -1.04 -18.73 13.30
C VAL A 111 -2.47 -18.85 13.81
N LEU A 112 -2.93 -20.05 14.13
CA LEU A 112 -4.28 -20.30 14.66
C LEU A 112 -4.49 -19.65 16.02
N ALA A 113 -3.50 -19.64 16.90
CA ALA A 113 -3.63 -18.97 18.19
C ALA A 113 -3.93 -17.48 18.03
N VAL A 114 -3.21 -16.79 17.12
CA VAL A 114 -3.43 -15.37 16.82
C VAL A 114 -4.79 -15.16 16.12
N ALA A 115 -5.15 -16.02 15.16
CA ALA A 115 -6.41 -15.94 14.43
C ALA A 115 -7.62 -16.12 15.38
N ARG A 116 -7.58 -17.12 16.26
CA ARG A 116 -8.65 -17.38 17.26
C ARG A 116 -8.80 -16.22 18.24
N GLN A 117 -7.69 -15.61 18.67
CA GLN A 117 -7.75 -14.40 19.50
C GLN A 117 -8.40 -13.24 18.75
N GLY A 118 -8.05 -13.03 17.48
CA GLY A 118 -8.68 -12.02 16.62
C GLY A 118 -10.19 -12.26 16.47
N ALA A 119 -10.61 -13.51 16.20
CA ALA A 119 -12.02 -13.89 16.10
C ALA A 119 -12.77 -13.61 17.41
N ALA A 120 -12.20 -13.98 18.55
CA ALA A 120 -12.78 -13.73 19.87
C ALA A 120 -12.94 -12.22 20.17
N LEU A 121 -12.06 -11.38 19.64
CA LEU A 121 -12.15 -9.91 19.72
C LEU A 121 -13.10 -9.30 18.65
N GLY A 122 -13.77 -10.12 17.86
CA GLY A 122 -14.75 -9.70 16.86
C GLY A 122 -14.13 -9.16 15.56
N CYS A 123 -12.86 -9.50 15.27
CA CYS A 123 -12.30 -9.26 13.94
C CYS A 123 -13.11 -9.99 12.87
N LYS A 124 -13.10 -9.45 11.66
CA LYS A 124 -13.76 -10.04 10.49
C LYS A 124 -12.75 -10.61 9.51
N GLU A 125 -11.53 -10.08 9.53
CA GLU A 125 -10.47 -10.44 8.62
C GLU A 125 -9.18 -10.79 9.37
N ALA A 126 -8.43 -11.73 8.80
CA ALA A 126 -7.05 -12.02 9.16
C ALA A 126 -6.14 -11.51 8.04
N LEU A 127 -5.33 -10.49 8.33
CA LEU A 127 -4.35 -9.96 7.40
C LEU A 127 -3.03 -10.73 7.53
N LEU A 128 -2.75 -11.58 6.54
CA LEU A 128 -1.46 -12.24 6.42
C LEU A 128 -0.49 -11.28 5.74
N THR A 129 0.33 -10.62 6.55
CA THR A 129 1.35 -9.66 6.10
C THR A 129 2.72 -10.18 6.48
N LEU A 130 3.68 -10.07 5.57
CA LEU A 130 5.00 -10.69 5.77
C LEU A 130 6.07 -10.04 4.88
N GLY A 131 7.31 -10.49 5.06
CA GLY A 131 8.40 -10.12 4.16
C GLY A 131 8.29 -10.82 2.82
N ASP A 132 8.69 -10.12 1.76
CA ASP A 132 8.63 -10.59 0.39
C ASP A 132 9.70 -11.66 0.13
N ARG A 133 9.31 -12.83 -0.39
CA ARG A 133 10.16 -13.95 -0.88
C ARG A 133 11.46 -14.15 -0.09
N PRO A 134 11.40 -14.39 1.23
CA PRO A 134 12.61 -14.54 2.03
C PRO A 134 13.51 -15.69 1.57
N GLU A 135 12.94 -16.74 0.99
CA GLU A 135 13.65 -17.90 0.44
C GLU A 135 14.64 -17.55 -0.67
N ASP A 136 14.41 -16.47 -1.41
CA ASP A 136 15.31 -16.02 -2.49
C ASP A 136 16.59 -15.33 -1.95
N ARG A 137 16.61 -15.00 -0.65
CA ARG A 137 17.73 -14.32 -0.01
C ARG A 137 18.33 -15.10 1.15
N TRP A 138 17.51 -15.86 1.89
CA TRP A 138 17.88 -16.48 3.13
C TRP A 138 17.75 -18.00 3.06
N THR A 139 18.88 -18.69 3.19
CA THR A 139 18.90 -20.16 3.20
C THR A 139 18.10 -20.76 4.34
N GLU A 140 17.98 -20.05 5.47
CA GLU A 140 17.16 -20.46 6.61
C GLU A 140 15.66 -20.51 6.22
N ALA A 141 15.19 -19.55 5.44
CA ALA A 141 13.81 -19.55 4.95
C ALA A 141 13.57 -20.70 3.98
N ARG A 142 14.49 -20.91 3.01
CA ARG A 142 14.39 -22.03 2.06
C ARG A 142 14.37 -23.38 2.78
N ARG A 143 15.30 -23.61 3.70
CA ARG A 143 15.38 -24.84 4.49
C ARG A 143 14.11 -25.11 5.27
N TRP A 144 13.57 -24.09 5.95
CA TRP A 144 12.33 -24.24 6.71
C TRP A 144 11.16 -24.66 5.81
N LEU A 145 11.03 -24.05 4.64
CA LEU A 145 9.97 -24.39 3.68
C LEU A 145 10.13 -25.85 3.18
N ASP A 146 11.36 -26.26 2.86
CA ASP A 146 11.65 -27.63 2.42
C ASP A 146 11.31 -28.67 3.51
N GLU A 147 11.71 -28.40 4.77
CA GLU A 147 11.42 -29.27 5.92
C GLU A 147 9.92 -29.33 6.24
N ALA A 148 9.19 -28.24 6.02
CA ALA A 148 7.75 -28.15 6.22
C ALA A 148 6.92 -28.65 5.02
N GLY A 149 7.57 -28.96 3.88
CA GLY A 149 6.93 -29.48 2.68
C GLY A 149 6.24 -28.45 1.80
N TYR A 150 6.66 -27.18 1.86
CA TYR A 150 6.12 -26.10 1.04
C TYR A 150 7.08 -25.69 -0.08
N ALA A 151 6.54 -25.52 -1.29
CA ALA A 151 7.31 -25.13 -2.45
C ALA A 151 7.84 -23.69 -2.35
N SER A 152 7.10 -22.78 -1.71
CA SER A 152 7.45 -21.37 -1.56
C SER A 152 6.77 -20.75 -0.34
N THR A 153 7.19 -19.53 0.01
CA THR A 153 6.47 -18.70 0.99
C THR A 153 5.01 -18.48 0.58
N LEU A 154 4.72 -18.27 -0.70
CA LEU A 154 3.34 -18.07 -1.18
C LEU A 154 2.48 -19.34 -1.03
N ASP A 155 3.07 -20.52 -1.23
CA ASP A 155 2.38 -21.79 -0.98
C ASP A 155 2.00 -21.93 0.50
N TYR A 156 2.93 -21.60 1.41
CA TYR A 156 2.66 -21.54 2.84
C TYR A 156 1.59 -20.53 3.22
N VAL A 157 1.62 -19.32 2.63
CA VAL A 157 0.59 -18.29 2.81
C VAL A 157 -0.79 -18.84 2.43
N GLY A 158 -0.89 -19.49 1.26
CA GLY A 158 -2.15 -20.09 0.80
C GLY A 158 -2.68 -21.20 1.72
N ALA A 159 -1.79 -22.02 2.25
CA ALA A 159 -2.14 -23.07 3.24
C ALA A 159 -2.67 -22.44 4.54
N MET A 160 -1.98 -21.43 5.08
CA MET A 160 -2.40 -20.73 6.31
C MET A 160 -3.70 -19.95 6.13
N ALA A 161 -3.93 -19.35 4.96
CA ALA A 161 -5.17 -18.66 4.64
C ALA A 161 -6.38 -19.61 4.72
N ARG A 162 -6.29 -20.77 4.09
CA ARG A 162 -7.33 -21.81 4.17
C ARG A 162 -7.54 -22.27 5.60
N LEU A 163 -6.46 -22.61 6.30
CA LEU A 163 -6.51 -23.05 7.68
C LEU A 163 -7.21 -22.06 8.60
N ILE A 164 -6.90 -20.77 8.48
CA ILE A 164 -7.55 -19.68 9.26
C ILE A 164 -9.04 -19.63 8.96
N THR A 165 -9.43 -19.64 7.70
CA THR A 165 -10.83 -19.55 7.30
C THR A 165 -11.63 -20.77 7.80
N ASP A 166 -11.09 -21.96 7.64
CA ASP A 166 -11.74 -23.22 8.05
C ASP A 166 -11.91 -23.31 9.56
N GLU A 167 -10.92 -22.87 10.33
CA GLU A 167 -10.90 -23.01 11.79
C GLU A 167 -11.56 -21.85 12.55
N THR A 168 -11.66 -20.66 11.95
CA THR A 168 -12.10 -19.46 12.67
C THR A 168 -13.25 -18.70 11.99
N GLY A 169 -13.52 -18.98 10.72
CA GLY A 169 -14.45 -18.20 9.91
C GLY A 169 -13.98 -16.79 9.55
N LEU A 170 -12.76 -16.40 9.92
CA LEU A 170 -12.18 -15.12 9.49
C LEU A 170 -11.89 -15.17 7.99
N LEU A 171 -12.17 -14.08 7.29
CA LEU A 171 -11.79 -13.90 5.89
C LEU A 171 -10.29 -13.60 5.79
N ALA A 172 -9.55 -14.38 5.02
CA ALA A 172 -8.14 -14.12 4.80
C ALA A 172 -7.96 -12.96 3.82
N HIS A 173 -7.08 -12.00 4.18
CA HIS A 173 -6.56 -10.98 3.27
C HIS A 173 -5.05 -11.18 3.14
N LEU A 174 -4.56 -11.36 1.90
CA LEU A 174 -3.15 -11.68 1.67
C LEU A 174 -2.37 -10.46 1.22
N ASN A 175 -1.31 -10.13 1.96
CA ASN A 175 -0.35 -9.09 1.61
C ASN A 175 1.10 -9.64 1.68
N PRO A 176 1.46 -10.59 0.78
CA PRO A 176 2.76 -11.27 0.81
C PRO A 176 3.82 -10.58 -0.05
N GLY A 177 3.56 -9.39 -0.57
CA GLY A 177 4.43 -8.68 -1.49
C GLY A 177 4.13 -8.95 -2.97
N VAL A 178 5.18 -9.05 -3.79
CA VAL A 178 5.07 -9.20 -5.24
C VAL A 178 4.62 -10.63 -5.62
N MET A 179 3.65 -10.69 -6.51
CA MET A 179 3.11 -11.93 -7.07
C MET A 179 3.08 -11.86 -8.60
N SER A 180 3.30 -12.97 -9.27
CA SER A 180 3.01 -13.14 -10.69
C SER A 180 1.51 -13.34 -10.91
N PHE A 181 1.06 -13.23 -12.17
CA PHE A 181 -0.33 -13.51 -12.52
C PHE A 181 -0.77 -14.93 -12.11
N ASP A 182 0.06 -15.92 -12.35
CA ASP A 182 -0.25 -17.32 -12.04
C ASP A 182 -0.32 -17.55 -10.51
N GLU A 183 0.56 -16.91 -9.74
CA GLU A 183 0.51 -16.95 -8.27
C GLU A 183 -0.74 -16.28 -7.71
N LEU A 184 -1.14 -15.13 -8.27
CA LEU A 184 -2.39 -14.46 -7.91
C LEU A 184 -3.60 -15.37 -8.17
N VAL A 185 -3.65 -16.01 -9.34
CA VAL A 185 -4.71 -16.97 -9.70
C VAL A 185 -4.71 -18.18 -8.78
N ALA A 186 -3.54 -18.72 -8.45
CA ALA A 186 -3.41 -19.87 -7.56
C ALA A 186 -3.85 -19.58 -6.12
N LEU A 187 -3.60 -18.35 -5.62
CA LEU A 187 -3.99 -17.93 -4.27
C LEU A 187 -5.45 -17.49 -4.16
N ARG A 188 -6.09 -17.10 -5.27
CA ARG A 188 -7.46 -16.58 -5.27
C ARG A 188 -8.48 -17.47 -4.56
N PRO A 189 -8.45 -18.83 -4.67
CA PRO A 189 -9.39 -19.68 -3.95
C PRO A 189 -9.20 -19.68 -2.42
N ALA A 190 -8.02 -19.25 -1.93
CA ALA A 190 -7.70 -19.23 -0.50
C ALA A 190 -8.06 -17.90 0.18
N ALA A 191 -8.31 -16.83 -0.60
CA ALA A 191 -8.56 -15.51 -0.02
C ALA A 191 -9.49 -14.66 -0.90
N PRO A 192 -10.53 -14.05 -0.31
CA PRO A 192 -11.46 -13.18 -1.04
C PRO A 192 -10.83 -11.87 -1.50
N SER A 193 -9.73 -11.45 -0.92
CA SER A 193 -9.02 -10.23 -1.27
C SER A 193 -7.53 -10.33 -1.02
N MET A 194 -6.76 -9.53 -1.76
CA MET A 194 -5.31 -9.45 -1.62
C MET A 194 -4.86 -7.99 -1.65
N GLY A 195 -3.61 -7.74 -1.36
CA GLY A 195 -3.07 -6.39 -1.41
C GLY A 195 -1.56 -6.34 -1.54
N MET A 196 -1.09 -5.21 -2.03
CA MET A 196 0.31 -4.81 -2.06
C MET A 196 0.37 -3.29 -2.23
N MET A 197 1.08 -2.61 -1.34
CA MET A 197 1.28 -1.16 -1.44
C MET A 197 2.11 -0.82 -2.67
N LEU A 198 1.62 0.06 -3.56
CA LEU A 198 2.43 0.61 -4.66
C LEU A 198 3.61 1.41 -4.09
N GLU A 199 3.43 2.08 -2.98
CA GLU A 199 4.32 3.02 -2.30
C GLU A 199 4.54 4.30 -3.12
N THR A 200 5.15 4.18 -4.29
CA THR A 200 5.44 5.30 -5.18
C THR A 200 5.74 4.79 -6.60
N THR A 201 5.53 5.65 -7.59
CA THR A 201 5.99 5.43 -8.98
C THR A 201 7.37 6.03 -9.26
N SER A 202 8.01 6.62 -8.25
CA SER A 202 9.30 7.29 -8.42
C SER A 202 10.43 6.32 -8.72
N ARG A 203 10.90 6.31 -9.97
CA ARG A 203 12.08 5.54 -10.39
C ARG A 203 13.34 5.96 -9.64
N ARG A 204 13.47 7.26 -9.34
CA ARG A 204 14.61 7.81 -8.61
C ARG A 204 14.80 7.14 -7.25
N LEU A 205 13.71 6.93 -6.50
CA LEU A 205 13.77 6.29 -5.18
C LEU A 205 14.18 4.82 -5.23
N PHE A 206 14.10 4.19 -6.38
CA PHE A 206 14.51 2.81 -6.61
C PHE A 206 15.92 2.71 -7.22
N ASP A 207 16.20 3.50 -8.26
CA ASP A 207 17.42 3.36 -9.07
C ASP A 207 18.67 3.97 -8.40
N GLU A 208 18.52 5.11 -7.70
CA GLU A 208 19.67 5.84 -7.19
C GLU A 208 20.23 5.22 -5.88
N PRO A 209 21.56 5.03 -5.79
CA PRO A 209 22.19 4.60 -4.57
C PRO A 209 21.86 5.51 -3.38
N GLY A 210 21.59 4.90 -2.22
CA GLY A 210 21.23 5.62 -1.00
C GLY A 210 19.74 5.99 -0.88
N GLN A 211 18.95 5.83 -1.93
CA GLN A 211 17.51 6.04 -1.87
C GLN A 211 16.78 4.87 -1.18
N VAL A 212 15.56 5.14 -0.74
CA VAL A 212 14.81 4.29 0.20
C VAL A 212 14.51 2.88 -0.31
N HIS A 213 14.41 2.70 -1.61
CA HIS A 213 14.11 1.43 -2.26
C HIS A 213 15.31 0.80 -2.96
N HIS A 214 16.48 1.47 -2.94
CA HIS A 214 17.66 0.94 -3.59
C HIS A 214 18.08 -0.41 -2.99
N GLY A 215 18.27 -1.41 -3.84
CA GLY A 215 18.59 -2.78 -3.42
C GLY A 215 17.39 -3.61 -2.92
N SER A 216 16.16 -3.14 -3.18
CA SER A 216 14.90 -3.81 -2.88
C SER A 216 14.20 -4.21 -4.18
N PRO A 217 14.45 -5.40 -4.75
CA PRO A 217 13.98 -5.78 -6.09
C PRO A 217 12.46 -5.70 -6.25
N ASP A 218 11.70 -5.95 -5.19
CA ASP A 218 10.26 -5.92 -5.22
C ASP A 218 9.67 -4.50 -5.05
N LYS A 219 10.52 -3.50 -4.87
CA LYS A 219 10.13 -2.09 -4.83
C LYS A 219 10.32 -1.36 -6.17
N ASP A 220 10.71 -2.07 -7.23
CA ASP A 220 10.68 -1.51 -8.59
C ASP A 220 9.25 -1.08 -8.93
N PRO A 221 9.00 0.22 -9.22
CA PRO A 221 7.66 0.69 -9.59
C PRO A 221 7.04 -0.08 -10.75
N ALA A 222 7.83 -0.51 -11.74
CA ALA A 222 7.33 -1.27 -12.88
C ALA A 222 6.83 -2.65 -12.46
N VAL A 223 7.53 -3.30 -11.51
CA VAL A 223 7.11 -4.59 -10.95
C VAL A 223 5.81 -4.44 -10.18
N ARG A 224 5.68 -3.41 -9.33
CA ARG A 224 4.48 -3.16 -8.53
C ARG A 224 3.27 -2.78 -9.37
N LEU A 225 3.46 -1.93 -10.38
CA LEU A 225 2.39 -1.60 -11.33
C LEU A 225 1.92 -2.84 -12.10
N ARG A 226 2.84 -3.73 -12.50
CA ARG A 226 2.47 -5.01 -13.12
C ARG A 226 1.61 -5.86 -12.19
N VAL A 227 1.98 -6.02 -10.91
CA VAL A 227 1.16 -6.79 -9.94
C VAL A 227 -0.24 -6.20 -9.80
N LEU A 228 -0.36 -4.86 -9.77
CA LEU A 228 -1.65 -4.18 -9.71
C LEU A 228 -2.52 -4.52 -10.93
N GLU A 229 -1.95 -4.45 -12.15
CA GLU A 229 -2.64 -4.81 -13.39
C GLU A 229 -3.02 -6.31 -13.41
N ASP A 230 -2.12 -7.19 -12.99
CA ASP A 230 -2.36 -8.62 -12.94
C ASP A 230 -3.46 -8.99 -11.94
N ALA A 231 -3.53 -8.31 -10.79
CA ALA A 231 -4.63 -8.47 -9.84
C ALA A 231 -5.98 -8.06 -10.46
N GLY A 232 -5.99 -6.98 -11.23
CA GLY A 232 -7.17 -6.54 -11.98
C GLY A 232 -7.61 -7.57 -13.04
N ARG A 233 -6.68 -8.08 -13.84
CA ARG A 233 -6.93 -9.13 -14.82
C ARG A 233 -7.45 -10.42 -14.18
N ALA A 234 -6.93 -10.77 -13.01
CA ALA A 234 -7.37 -11.92 -12.21
C ALA A 234 -8.69 -11.66 -11.47
N ARG A 235 -9.25 -10.45 -11.54
CA ARG A 235 -10.49 -10.02 -10.86
C ARG A 235 -10.42 -10.26 -9.35
N ILE A 236 -9.31 -9.86 -8.73
CA ILE A 236 -9.10 -9.95 -7.28
C ILE A 236 -9.38 -8.59 -6.67
N PRO A 237 -10.32 -8.46 -5.70
CA PRO A 237 -10.44 -7.24 -4.90
C PRO A 237 -9.10 -6.93 -4.24
N PHE A 238 -8.52 -5.77 -4.56
CA PHE A 238 -7.12 -5.48 -4.25
C PHE A 238 -6.98 -4.21 -3.41
N THR A 239 -6.25 -4.30 -2.31
CA THR A 239 -5.84 -3.16 -1.50
C THR A 239 -4.44 -2.71 -1.94
N THR A 240 -4.28 -1.43 -2.19
CA THR A 240 -3.01 -0.82 -2.55
C THR A 240 -2.84 0.54 -1.87
N GLY A 241 -1.83 1.32 -2.23
CA GLY A 241 -1.68 2.65 -1.66
C GLY A 241 -0.31 3.27 -1.88
N VAL A 242 -0.15 4.45 -1.31
CA VAL A 242 1.06 5.28 -1.42
C VAL A 242 1.63 5.58 -0.04
N LEU A 243 2.95 5.73 0.03
CA LEU A 243 3.66 6.12 1.25
C LEU A 243 4.21 7.55 1.08
N ILE A 244 3.74 8.45 1.94
CA ILE A 244 4.04 9.89 1.89
C ILE A 244 5.19 10.21 2.86
N GLY A 245 6.20 10.93 2.35
CA GLY A 245 7.31 11.44 3.16
C GLY A 245 8.58 10.58 3.12
N ILE A 246 8.73 9.74 2.10
CA ILE A 246 9.92 8.88 1.90
C ILE A 246 10.95 9.50 0.95
N GLY A 247 10.76 10.77 0.54
CA GLY A 247 11.65 11.50 -0.36
C GLY A 247 11.09 11.65 -1.79
N GLU A 248 9.87 11.25 -2.02
CA GLU A 248 9.13 11.47 -3.26
C GLU A 248 8.78 12.95 -3.45
N THR A 249 8.64 13.39 -4.69
CA THR A 249 8.16 14.73 -5.05
C THR A 249 6.63 14.76 -5.07
N LEU A 250 6.04 15.98 -5.06
CA LEU A 250 4.59 16.12 -5.25
C LEU A 250 4.12 15.58 -6.59
N ARG A 251 4.97 15.64 -7.61
CA ARG A 251 4.71 15.03 -8.91
C ARG A 251 4.69 13.51 -8.84
N ASP A 252 5.66 12.91 -8.15
CA ASP A 252 5.68 11.45 -7.91
C ASP A 252 4.41 10.98 -7.19
N ARG A 253 3.93 11.75 -6.18
CA ARG A 253 2.66 11.47 -5.48
C ARG A 253 1.46 11.51 -6.44
N ALA A 254 1.39 12.57 -7.25
CA ALA A 254 0.33 12.75 -8.24
C ALA A 254 0.34 11.60 -9.27
N GLU A 255 1.49 11.27 -9.83
CA GLU A 255 1.66 10.17 -10.78
C GLU A 255 1.24 8.83 -10.16
N SER A 256 1.59 8.59 -8.90
CA SER A 256 1.19 7.37 -8.18
C SER A 256 -0.32 7.26 -8.02
N LEU A 257 -1.00 8.34 -7.60
CA LEU A 257 -2.46 8.35 -7.46
C LEU A 257 -3.18 8.16 -8.81
N ILE A 258 -2.69 8.82 -9.86
CA ILE A 258 -3.23 8.68 -11.21
C ILE A 258 -3.05 7.23 -11.72
N ALA A 259 -1.89 6.61 -11.48
CA ALA A 259 -1.66 5.22 -11.86
C ALA A 259 -2.64 4.25 -11.17
N LEU A 260 -2.95 4.48 -9.89
CA LEU A 260 -3.95 3.69 -9.16
C LEU A 260 -5.35 3.88 -9.75
N ARG A 261 -5.76 5.13 -10.02
CA ARG A 261 -7.04 5.44 -10.67
C ARG A 261 -7.15 4.75 -12.02
N ASP A 262 -6.16 4.94 -12.87
CA ASP A 262 -6.19 4.42 -14.25
C ASP A 262 -6.25 2.89 -14.27
N SER A 263 -5.61 2.20 -13.32
CA SER A 263 -5.74 0.75 -13.15
C SER A 263 -7.14 0.36 -12.68
N HIS A 264 -7.70 1.08 -11.71
CA HIS A 264 -9.06 0.84 -11.24
C HIS A 264 -10.10 1.05 -12.36
N GLU A 265 -9.98 2.11 -13.14
CA GLU A 265 -10.88 2.39 -14.27
C GLU A 265 -10.86 1.27 -15.32
N ARG A 266 -9.70 0.62 -15.56
CA ARG A 266 -9.60 -0.51 -16.48
C ARG A 266 -10.22 -1.80 -15.95
N HIS A 267 -10.14 -2.05 -14.67
CA HIS A 267 -10.43 -3.38 -14.11
C HIS A 267 -11.49 -3.40 -13.00
N GLY A 268 -11.81 -2.27 -12.37
CA GLY A 268 -12.78 -2.17 -11.29
C GLY A 268 -12.38 -2.92 -10.00
N HIS A 269 -11.09 -3.20 -9.78
CA HIS A 269 -10.61 -4.15 -8.78
C HIS A 269 -10.04 -3.53 -7.51
N VAL A 270 -9.63 -2.27 -7.54
CA VAL A 270 -9.06 -1.61 -6.35
C VAL A 270 -10.19 -1.31 -5.37
N GLN A 271 -10.23 -2.04 -4.27
CA GLN A 271 -11.25 -1.90 -3.22
C GLN A 271 -10.87 -0.87 -2.16
N GLU A 272 -9.58 -0.62 -1.98
CA GLU A 272 -9.07 0.28 -0.94
C GLU A 272 -7.74 0.88 -1.39
N VAL A 273 -7.60 2.20 -1.23
CA VAL A 273 -6.33 2.91 -1.39
C VAL A 273 -5.91 3.49 -0.06
N ILE A 274 -4.78 3.02 0.46
CA ILE A 274 -4.20 3.49 1.71
C ILE A 274 -3.25 4.65 1.40
N VAL A 275 -3.52 5.82 1.95
CA VAL A 275 -2.54 6.92 2.00
C VAL A 275 -1.84 6.81 3.34
N GLN A 276 -0.62 6.34 3.34
CA GLN A 276 0.17 6.10 4.56
C GLN A 276 1.20 7.22 4.76
N ASN A 277 1.32 7.73 5.98
CA ASN A 277 2.36 8.69 6.31
C ASN A 277 3.62 8.00 6.84
N PHE A 278 4.78 8.40 6.33
CA PHE A 278 6.05 7.99 6.89
C PHE A 278 6.21 8.53 8.32
N ARG A 279 6.75 7.67 9.18
CA ARG A 279 7.20 8.00 10.54
C ARG A 279 8.56 7.37 10.76
N ALA A 280 9.52 8.17 11.19
CA ALA A 280 10.85 7.68 11.53
C ALA A 280 10.78 6.61 12.62
N LYS A 281 11.53 5.52 12.44
CA LYS A 281 11.56 4.39 13.36
C LYS A 281 13.00 4.09 13.79
N PRO A 282 13.23 3.79 15.08
CA PRO A 282 14.51 3.29 15.53
C PRO A 282 14.95 2.06 14.72
N ARG A 283 16.26 1.89 14.57
CA ARG A 283 16.88 0.75 13.87
C ARG A 283 16.62 0.66 12.36
N THR A 284 16.10 1.72 11.74
CA THR A 284 15.98 1.85 10.29
C THR A 284 17.03 2.80 9.74
N ALA A 285 17.32 2.74 8.44
CA ALA A 285 18.21 3.69 7.80
C ALA A 285 17.65 5.13 7.81
N MET A 286 16.31 5.27 7.90
CA MET A 286 15.60 6.55 7.97
C MET A 286 15.24 6.97 9.40
N ARG A 287 15.93 6.47 10.44
CA ARG A 287 15.62 6.80 11.86
C ARG A 287 15.72 8.29 12.19
N ASP A 288 16.56 9.01 11.46
CA ASP A 288 16.82 10.44 11.66
C ASP A 288 16.14 11.32 10.57
N ALA A 289 15.36 10.71 9.67
CA ALA A 289 14.62 11.45 8.66
C ALA A 289 13.41 12.16 9.29
N PRO A 290 13.01 13.34 8.76
CA PRO A 290 11.81 14.02 9.25
C PRO A 290 10.57 13.15 9.00
N ASP A 291 9.63 13.18 9.93
CA ASP A 291 8.28 12.63 9.72
C ASP A 291 7.58 13.39 8.59
N ALA A 292 6.64 12.72 7.92
CA ALA A 292 5.77 13.36 6.97
C ALA A 292 4.99 14.51 7.66
N GLU A 293 5.01 15.70 7.06
CA GLU A 293 4.34 16.87 7.59
C GLU A 293 2.81 16.67 7.55
N LEU A 294 2.13 17.05 8.65
CA LEU A 294 0.70 16.75 8.81
C LEU A 294 -0.16 17.39 7.72
N LEU A 295 0.09 18.67 7.37
CA LEU A 295 -0.71 19.37 6.36
C LEU A 295 -0.48 18.79 4.96
N GLU A 296 0.75 18.37 4.64
CA GLU A 296 1.02 17.65 3.39
C GLU A 296 0.32 16.31 3.35
N TYR A 297 0.31 15.58 4.46
CA TYR A 297 -0.35 14.30 4.54
C TYR A 297 -1.86 14.41 4.36
N VAL A 298 -2.53 15.35 5.06
CA VAL A 298 -3.98 15.52 4.91
C VAL A 298 -4.37 16.08 3.54
N ALA A 299 -3.52 16.93 2.93
CA ALA A 299 -3.71 17.37 1.54
C ALA A 299 -3.62 16.17 0.58
N ALA A 300 -2.67 15.24 0.79
CA ALA A 300 -2.56 14.03 -0.01
C ALA A 300 -3.80 13.13 0.12
N VAL A 301 -4.38 12.98 1.32
CA VAL A 301 -5.65 12.26 1.53
C VAL A 301 -6.81 12.92 0.77
N ALA A 302 -6.89 14.26 0.82
CA ALA A 302 -7.93 15.00 0.11
C ALA A 302 -7.78 14.88 -1.42
N VAL A 303 -6.55 15.02 -1.94
CA VAL A 303 -6.28 14.84 -3.37
C VAL A 303 -6.56 13.40 -3.82
N ALA A 304 -6.18 12.40 -3.04
CA ALA A 304 -6.51 11.00 -3.32
C ALA A 304 -8.03 10.81 -3.45
N ARG A 305 -8.83 11.42 -2.56
CA ARG A 305 -10.31 11.35 -2.63
C ARG A 305 -10.89 11.99 -3.89
N ILE A 306 -10.27 13.04 -4.41
CA ILE A 306 -10.73 13.74 -5.62
C ILE A 306 -10.30 12.99 -6.89
N VAL A 307 -9.13 12.35 -6.84
CA VAL A 307 -8.56 11.63 -7.99
C VAL A 307 -9.21 10.26 -8.19
N LEU A 308 -9.52 9.56 -7.09
CA LEU A 308 -10.03 8.19 -7.03
C LEU A 308 -11.55 8.15 -6.81
#